data_b8f69c4a73cbd7843fb43e4acfed13d2
#
_entry.id   b8f69c4a73cbd7843fb43e4acfed13d2
#
_cell.length_a   1.000
_cell.length_b   1.000
_cell.length_c   1.000
_cell.angle_alpha   90.00
_cell.angle_beta   90.00
_cell.angle_gamma   90.00
#
_symmetry.space_group_name_H-M   'P 1'
#
loop_
_entity.id
_entity.type
_entity.pdbx_description
1 polymer ?
#
loop_
_entity_poly.entity_id
_entity_poly.type
_entity_poly.pdbx_seq_one_letter_code
_entity_poly.pdbx_strand_id
1 'polypeptide(L)'
;MPKSDNQKLKILYILDYLQKNSHLDHPVRSSELLSMLEEHNIVCDRKTVYSDVAALQDYGVDILSVPGKNGGYYIASRNFELPELKLLIDAVRSSRFLTEKKSRELIEKLCSQCSVHDARLMRRDVLVSGRVKSMNESIYFNVDAVQEAIAQNRQITFRYFDWDLGGKRKYRDRSYQASPYGLCQDNENCYLLAHSLRHGVTSYRVDRMSNIRLTEESRTPCPELTGKALAEHASRLFQMFSGEETAVKLRFDRSLINVVVDRFGKDVILIPDGDDHFVFTVNVAVSPMFLSWVIGFGSKAKILYPQSVADACVQMCREAMAQYSD
;
A
#
# COMPACT_ATOMS: atom_id res chain seq x y z
N MET A 1 -29.41 -10.70 47.05
CA MET A 1 -29.75 -10.47 45.66
C MET A 1 -28.87 -11.36 44.78
N PRO A 2 -29.41 -12.14 43.87
CA PRO A 2 -28.57 -12.92 42.97
C PRO A 2 -27.68 -11.97 42.17
N LYS A 3 -26.37 -12.18 42.18
CA LYS A 3 -25.43 -11.47 41.30
C LYS A 3 -25.81 -11.81 39.88
N SER A 4 -26.16 -10.80 39.07
CA SER A 4 -26.36 -11.05 37.63
C SER A 4 -25.09 -11.63 37.07
N ASP A 5 -25.21 -12.67 36.25
CA ASP A 5 -24.07 -13.45 35.73
C ASP A 5 -23.04 -12.62 34.96
N ASN A 6 -23.41 -11.43 34.49
CA ASN A 6 -22.61 -10.56 33.64
C ASN A 6 -21.96 -9.35 34.33
N GLN A 7 -21.98 -9.26 35.69
CA GLN A 7 -21.43 -8.11 36.41
C GLN A 7 -19.93 -7.89 36.13
N LYS A 8 -19.15 -8.95 35.86
CA LYS A 8 -17.73 -8.85 35.50
C LYS A 8 -17.50 -8.24 34.11
N LEU A 9 -18.47 -8.38 33.22
CA LEU A 9 -18.40 -7.86 31.85
C LEU A 9 -18.86 -6.40 31.74
N LYS A 10 -19.49 -5.85 32.79
CA LYS A 10 -20.07 -4.51 32.83
C LYS A 10 -19.08 -3.43 32.37
N ILE A 11 -17.87 -3.44 32.93
CA ILE A 11 -16.85 -2.44 32.61
C ILE A 11 -16.39 -2.54 31.13
N LEU A 12 -16.36 -3.74 30.57
CA LEU A 12 -16.02 -3.96 29.16
C LEU A 12 -17.13 -3.45 28.25
N TYR A 13 -18.41 -3.63 28.61
CA TYR A 13 -19.54 -3.06 27.86
C TYR A 13 -19.51 -1.53 27.89
N ILE A 14 -19.19 -0.92 29.05
CA ILE A 14 -19.04 0.53 29.16
C ILE A 14 -17.93 1.02 28.24
N LEU A 15 -16.76 0.37 28.29
CA LEU A 15 -15.60 0.73 27.45
C LEU A 15 -15.96 0.62 25.98
N ASP A 16 -16.52 -0.51 25.53
CA ASP A 16 -16.87 -0.74 24.12
C ASP A 16 -17.92 0.28 23.63
N TYR A 17 -18.91 0.60 24.47
CA TYR A 17 -19.92 1.59 24.14
C TYR A 17 -19.36 2.99 24.02
N LEU A 18 -18.46 3.40 24.94
CA LEU A 18 -17.77 4.68 24.88
C LEU A 18 -16.86 4.75 23.65
N GLN A 19 -16.10 3.69 23.36
CA GLN A 19 -15.26 3.65 22.17
C GLN A 19 -16.04 3.83 20.86
N LYS A 20 -17.22 3.24 20.76
CA LYS A 20 -18.07 3.30 19.56
C LYS A 20 -18.86 4.59 19.43
N ASN A 21 -19.42 5.09 20.52
CA ASN A 21 -20.47 6.10 20.45
C ASN A 21 -20.04 7.48 20.94
N SER A 22 -18.91 7.61 21.69
CA SER A 22 -18.53 8.88 22.24
C SER A 22 -17.67 9.74 21.32
N HIS A 23 -17.93 11.05 21.34
CA HIS A 23 -17.16 12.10 20.69
C HIS A 23 -17.25 13.38 21.53
N LEU A 24 -16.33 14.32 21.38
CA LEU A 24 -16.36 15.61 22.08
C LEU A 24 -17.72 16.33 21.92
N ASP A 25 -18.23 16.39 20.68
CA ASP A 25 -19.52 17.02 20.36
C ASP A 25 -20.73 16.11 20.66
N HIS A 26 -20.49 14.83 20.96
CA HIS A 26 -21.49 13.81 21.27
C HIS A 26 -21.07 12.98 22.49
N PRO A 27 -20.98 13.60 23.67
CA PRO A 27 -20.62 12.86 24.90
C PRO A 27 -21.74 11.90 25.29
N VAL A 28 -21.38 10.70 25.69
CA VAL A 28 -22.30 9.66 26.12
C VAL A 28 -22.76 9.94 27.57
N ARG A 29 -24.06 10.04 27.78
CA ARG A 29 -24.62 10.31 29.11
C ARG A 29 -24.62 9.05 29.98
N SER A 30 -24.56 9.24 31.30
CA SER A 30 -24.70 8.12 32.26
C SER A 30 -26.04 7.37 32.09
N SER A 31 -27.12 8.06 31.66
CA SER A 31 -28.39 7.43 31.38
C SER A 31 -28.35 6.49 30.18
N GLU A 32 -27.59 6.83 29.15
CA GLU A 32 -27.39 5.99 27.96
C GLU A 32 -26.58 4.74 28.32
N LEU A 33 -25.56 4.89 29.16
CA LEU A 33 -24.79 3.74 29.68
C LEU A 33 -25.67 2.81 30.53
N LEU A 34 -26.56 3.35 31.35
CA LEU A 34 -27.50 2.53 32.13
C LEU A 34 -28.46 1.78 31.21
N SER A 35 -29.07 2.46 30.24
CA SER A 35 -29.99 1.80 29.29
C SER A 35 -29.26 0.70 28.48
N MET A 36 -28.05 0.94 28.01
CA MET A 36 -27.24 -0.06 27.32
C MET A 36 -26.95 -1.27 28.22
N LEU A 37 -26.62 -1.05 29.49
CA LEU A 37 -26.37 -2.14 30.44
C LEU A 37 -27.65 -2.95 30.74
N GLU A 38 -28.83 -2.30 30.81
CA GLU A 38 -30.13 -2.99 30.96
C GLU A 38 -30.42 -3.91 29.76
N GLU A 39 -30.08 -3.49 28.52
CA GLU A 39 -30.19 -4.33 27.32
C GLU A 39 -29.34 -5.61 27.42
N HIS A 40 -28.23 -5.56 28.17
CA HIS A 40 -27.38 -6.71 28.45
C HIS A 40 -27.74 -7.44 29.76
N ASN A 41 -28.92 -7.19 30.33
CA ASN A 41 -29.40 -7.74 31.59
C ASN A 41 -28.50 -7.42 32.81
N ILE A 42 -27.83 -6.26 32.79
CA ILE A 42 -27.00 -5.77 33.86
C ILE A 42 -27.68 -4.56 34.51
N VAL A 43 -28.25 -4.76 35.71
CA VAL A 43 -28.88 -3.69 36.46
C VAL A 43 -27.86 -3.08 37.42
N CYS A 44 -27.65 -1.78 37.33
CA CYS A 44 -26.80 -1.01 38.24
C CYS A 44 -27.28 0.43 38.40
N ASP A 45 -26.78 1.15 39.36
CA ASP A 45 -27.06 2.55 39.62
C ASP A 45 -26.00 3.50 38.99
N ARG A 46 -26.29 4.80 39.00
CA ARG A 46 -25.36 5.81 38.47
C ARG A 46 -24.04 5.86 39.20
N LYS A 47 -24.01 5.60 40.52
CA LYS A 47 -22.79 5.62 41.30
C LYS A 47 -21.84 4.51 40.86
N THR A 48 -22.40 3.36 40.51
CA THR A 48 -21.65 2.24 39.95
C THR A 48 -21.04 2.59 38.61
N VAL A 49 -21.80 3.24 37.71
CA VAL A 49 -21.27 3.70 36.41
C VAL A 49 -20.12 4.70 36.61
N TYR A 50 -20.23 5.63 37.57
CA TYR A 50 -19.15 6.58 37.87
C TYR A 50 -17.89 5.88 38.40
N SER A 51 -18.06 4.88 39.28
CA SER A 51 -16.95 4.07 39.78
C SER A 51 -16.28 3.25 38.67
N ASP A 52 -17.07 2.69 37.73
CA ASP A 52 -16.52 1.94 36.60
C ASP A 52 -15.78 2.83 35.62
N VAL A 53 -16.28 4.04 35.35
CA VAL A 53 -15.57 5.02 34.52
C VAL A 53 -14.27 5.46 35.18
N ALA A 54 -14.27 5.72 36.50
CA ALA A 54 -13.06 6.03 37.25
C ALA A 54 -12.04 4.88 37.17
N ALA A 55 -12.49 3.64 37.31
CA ALA A 55 -11.63 2.47 37.17
C ALA A 55 -11.01 2.33 35.75
N LEU A 56 -11.75 2.70 34.70
CA LEU A 56 -11.22 2.75 33.32
C LEU A 56 -10.19 3.86 33.16
N GLN A 57 -10.40 5.03 33.80
CA GLN A 57 -9.42 6.11 33.82
C GLN A 57 -8.14 5.68 34.55
N ASP A 58 -8.28 5.04 35.69
CA ASP A 58 -7.14 4.49 36.48
C ASP A 58 -6.40 3.39 35.69
N TYR A 59 -7.11 2.62 34.86
CA TYR A 59 -6.50 1.65 33.96
C TYR A 59 -5.72 2.29 32.81
N GLY A 60 -5.91 3.61 32.56
CA GLY A 60 -5.20 4.35 31.52
C GLY A 60 -6.05 4.70 30.28
N VAL A 61 -7.36 4.49 30.32
CA VAL A 61 -8.25 4.95 29.26
C VAL A 61 -8.50 6.45 29.43
N ASP A 62 -8.17 7.24 28.40
CA ASP A 62 -8.33 8.70 28.44
C ASP A 62 -9.81 9.09 28.23
N ILE A 63 -10.57 9.01 29.32
CA ILE A 63 -12.00 9.38 29.36
C ILE A 63 -12.12 10.75 29.99
N LEU A 64 -12.67 11.72 29.26
CA LEU A 64 -13.02 13.03 29.76
C LEU A 64 -14.52 13.19 29.96
N SER A 65 -14.90 14.12 30.85
CA SER A 65 -16.28 14.47 31.09
C SER A 65 -16.61 15.87 30.62
N VAL A 66 -17.75 16.02 29.97
CA VAL A 66 -18.34 17.31 29.62
C VAL A 66 -19.41 17.64 30.67
N PRO A 67 -19.32 18.77 31.40
CA PRO A 67 -20.32 19.16 32.39
C PRO A 67 -21.60 19.70 31.72
N GLY A 68 -22.69 19.71 32.48
CA GLY A 68 -23.95 20.35 32.08
C GLY A 68 -25.08 19.39 31.75
N LYS A 69 -26.25 19.94 31.35
CA LYS A 69 -27.50 19.18 31.11
C LYS A 69 -27.36 18.17 29.96
N ASN A 70 -26.51 18.48 28.97
CA ASN A 70 -26.19 17.62 27.84
C ASN A 70 -24.80 17.00 27.95
N GLY A 71 -24.19 17.06 29.13
CA GLY A 71 -22.88 16.50 29.42
C GLY A 71 -22.85 14.99 29.50
N GLY A 72 -21.67 14.44 29.52
CA GLY A 72 -21.42 13.00 29.54
C GLY A 72 -19.94 12.69 29.45
N TYR A 73 -19.61 11.50 29.03
CA TYR A 73 -18.23 11.01 28.88
C TYR A 73 -17.87 10.83 27.42
N TYR A 74 -16.62 11.12 27.11
CA TYR A 74 -16.08 10.78 25.80
C TYR A 74 -14.60 10.32 25.95
N ILE A 75 -14.18 9.50 25.00
CA ILE A 75 -12.78 9.07 24.89
C ILE A 75 -12.03 10.15 24.12
N ALA A 76 -11.06 10.77 24.80
CA ALA A 76 -10.29 11.91 24.28
C ALA A 76 -9.16 11.46 23.37
N SER A 77 -8.43 10.41 23.74
CA SER A 77 -7.37 9.85 22.90
C SER A 77 -7.68 8.41 22.46
N ARG A 78 -7.37 8.09 21.23
CA ARG A 78 -7.57 6.78 20.63
C ARG A 78 -6.25 6.26 20.06
N ASN A 79 -6.20 4.97 19.69
CA ASN A 79 -5.00 4.37 19.07
C ASN A 79 -4.58 5.08 17.78
N PHE A 80 -5.54 5.66 17.06
CA PHE A 80 -5.31 6.46 15.87
C PHE A 80 -6.05 7.79 15.99
N GLU A 81 -5.38 8.87 15.61
CA GLU A 81 -6.02 10.15 15.39
C GLU A 81 -6.82 10.15 14.06
N LEU A 82 -7.84 11.02 13.97
CA LEU A 82 -8.68 11.09 12.76
C LEU A 82 -7.90 11.37 11.47
N PRO A 83 -6.89 12.26 11.45
CA PRO A 83 -6.06 12.47 10.26
C PRO A 83 -5.30 11.20 9.85
N GLU A 84 -4.80 10.41 10.81
CA GLU A 84 -4.08 9.15 10.55
C GLU A 84 -5.01 8.10 9.94
N LEU A 85 -6.21 7.91 10.52
CA LEU A 85 -7.23 7.02 9.97
C LEU A 85 -7.63 7.42 8.55
N LYS A 86 -7.78 8.72 8.29
CA LYS A 86 -8.10 9.23 6.96
C LYS A 86 -7.01 8.87 5.96
N LEU A 87 -5.75 9.08 6.30
CA LEU A 87 -4.61 8.70 5.44
C LEU A 87 -4.59 7.20 5.15
N LEU A 88 -4.83 6.36 6.17
CA LEU A 88 -4.90 4.90 6.01
C LEU A 88 -6.06 4.48 5.11
N ILE A 89 -7.25 5.07 5.29
CA ILE A 89 -8.42 4.79 4.47
C ILE A 89 -8.17 5.22 3.02
N ASP A 90 -7.59 6.39 2.80
CA ASP A 90 -7.27 6.89 1.46
C ASP A 90 -6.19 6.03 0.78
N ALA A 91 -5.20 5.54 1.51
CA ALA A 91 -4.22 4.58 1.00
C ALA A 91 -4.87 3.25 0.57
N VAL A 92 -5.80 2.72 1.38
CA VAL A 92 -6.57 1.51 1.03
C VAL A 92 -7.46 1.74 -0.20
N ARG A 93 -8.13 2.90 -0.28
CA ARG A 93 -8.99 3.26 -1.42
C ARG A 93 -8.18 3.40 -2.71
N SER A 94 -7.04 4.07 -2.64
CA SER A 94 -6.18 4.34 -3.79
C SER A 94 -5.43 3.13 -4.29
N SER A 95 -5.25 2.11 -3.47
CA SER A 95 -4.48 0.91 -3.81
C SER A 95 -5.13 0.12 -4.95
N ARG A 96 -4.41 -0.06 -6.06
CA ARG A 96 -4.78 -0.98 -7.15
C ARG A 96 -4.51 -2.43 -6.81
N PHE A 97 -3.63 -2.66 -5.86
CA PHE A 97 -3.26 -3.98 -5.40
C PHE A 97 -4.42 -4.72 -4.74
N LEU A 98 -5.27 -3.99 -4.02
CA LEU A 98 -6.42 -4.54 -3.30
C LEU A 98 -7.63 -4.71 -4.22
N THR A 99 -8.39 -5.80 -4.04
CA THR A 99 -9.70 -5.93 -4.68
C THR A 99 -10.70 -4.96 -4.06
N GLU A 100 -11.78 -4.64 -4.79
CA GLU A 100 -12.84 -3.77 -4.30
C GLU A 100 -13.46 -4.31 -3.00
N LYS A 101 -13.75 -5.62 -2.96
CA LYS A 101 -14.29 -6.30 -1.79
C LYS A 101 -13.37 -6.14 -0.59
N LYS A 102 -12.07 -6.44 -0.78
CA LYS A 102 -11.09 -6.39 0.32
C LYS A 102 -10.82 -4.98 0.81
N SER A 103 -10.81 -3.99 -0.10
CA SER A 103 -10.71 -2.58 0.27
C SER A 103 -11.87 -2.16 1.16
N ARG A 104 -13.10 -2.56 0.82
CA ARG A 104 -14.28 -2.27 1.63
C ARG A 104 -14.20 -2.91 3.02
N GLU A 105 -13.83 -4.18 3.10
CA GLU A 105 -13.63 -4.88 4.39
C GLU A 105 -12.59 -4.17 5.28
N LEU A 106 -11.46 -3.74 4.71
CA LEU A 106 -10.41 -3.05 5.44
C LEU A 106 -10.85 -1.65 5.90
N ILE A 107 -11.55 -0.91 5.04
CA ILE A 107 -12.10 0.40 5.39
C ILE A 107 -13.08 0.28 6.55
N GLU A 108 -13.98 -0.73 6.55
CA GLU A 108 -14.89 -0.94 7.68
C GLU A 108 -14.14 -1.25 8.98
N LYS A 109 -13.07 -2.05 8.92
CA LYS A 109 -12.20 -2.31 10.08
C LYS A 109 -11.49 -1.05 10.59
N LEU A 110 -11.01 -0.20 9.69
CA LEU A 110 -10.41 1.09 10.05
C LEU A 110 -11.46 2.03 10.65
N CYS A 111 -12.65 2.12 10.05
CA CYS A 111 -13.76 2.91 10.57
C CYS A 111 -14.23 2.44 11.96
N SER A 112 -14.02 1.17 12.33
CA SER A 112 -14.33 0.68 13.68
C SER A 112 -13.34 1.15 14.75
N GLN A 113 -12.23 1.78 14.38
CA GLN A 113 -11.25 2.35 15.31
C GLN A 113 -11.60 3.77 15.79
N CYS A 114 -12.62 4.39 15.22
CA CYS A 114 -13.13 5.70 15.63
C CYS A 114 -14.62 5.64 16.03
N SER A 115 -15.18 6.78 16.46
CA SER A 115 -16.60 6.84 16.80
C SER A 115 -17.49 6.66 15.56
N VAL A 116 -18.76 6.25 15.76
CA VAL A 116 -19.74 6.17 14.67
C VAL A 116 -19.97 7.52 13.98
N HIS A 117 -19.76 8.62 14.70
CA HIS A 117 -19.88 9.98 14.18
C HIS A 117 -18.74 10.26 13.19
N ASP A 118 -17.50 9.96 13.57
CA ASP A 118 -16.32 10.12 12.74
C ASP A 118 -16.34 9.15 11.55
N ALA A 119 -16.72 7.90 11.80
CA ALA A 119 -16.83 6.88 10.76
C ALA A 119 -17.78 7.29 9.61
N ARG A 120 -18.86 8.04 9.90
CA ARG A 120 -19.75 8.59 8.86
C ARG A 120 -19.03 9.60 7.95
N LEU A 121 -18.12 10.40 8.51
CA LEU A 121 -17.32 11.34 7.75
C LEU A 121 -16.28 10.61 6.89
N MET A 122 -15.66 9.54 7.44
CA MET A 122 -14.66 8.73 6.74
C MET A 122 -15.24 7.90 5.59
N ARG A 123 -16.53 7.51 5.68
CA ARG A 123 -17.24 6.76 4.62
C ARG A 123 -17.63 7.64 3.43
N ARG A 124 -17.62 8.97 3.56
CA ARG A 124 -17.86 9.86 2.41
C ARG A 124 -16.81 9.62 1.35
N ASP A 125 -17.28 9.28 0.17
CA ASP A 125 -16.41 8.87 -0.93
C ASP A 125 -15.46 10.00 -1.34
N VAL A 126 -14.18 9.75 -1.19
CA VAL A 126 -13.18 10.45 -2.00
C VAL A 126 -13.29 9.81 -3.39
N LEU A 127 -13.72 10.57 -4.37
CA LEU A 127 -13.75 10.14 -5.77
C LEU A 127 -12.32 9.81 -6.21
N VAL A 128 -11.96 8.53 -6.16
CA VAL A 128 -10.74 8.02 -6.79
C VAL A 128 -11.12 7.70 -8.24
N SER A 129 -10.99 8.70 -9.10
CA SER A 129 -11.33 8.60 -10.51
C SER A 129 -10.44 7.55 -11.22
N GLY A 130 -11.08 6.63 -11.94
CA GLY A 130 -10.46 5.81 -12.99
C GLY A 130 -9.49 4.71 -12.56
N ARG A 131 -9.46 4.31 -11.28
CA ARG A 131 -8.55 3.24 -10.82
C ARG A 131 -9.18 1.86 -10.91
N VAL A 132 -8.66 1.05 -11.82
CA VAL A 132 -9.03 -0.38 -11.93
C VAL A 132 -8.30 -1.14 -10.82
N LYS A 133 -9.06 -1.71 -9.88
CA LYS A 133 -8.54 -2.54 -8.78
C LYS A 133 -8.22 -3.96 -9.26
N SER A 134 -7.39 -4.66 -8.49
CA SER A 134 -7.08 -6.07 -8.75
C SER A 134 -8.37 -6.92 -8.73
N MET A 135 -8.45 -7.88 -9.64
CA MET A 135 -9.50 -8.89 -9.67
C MET A 135 -9.05 -10.21 -9.00
N ASN A 136 -7.87 -10.24 -8.41
CA ASN A 136 -7.33 -11.44 -7.77
C ASN A 136 -7.55 -11.43 -6.26
N GLU A 137 -8.60 -12.10 -5.78
CA GLU A 137 -8.91 -12.25 -4.37
C GLU A 137 -7.82 -12.99 -3.57
N SER A 138 -6.98 -13.80 -4.25
CA SER A 138 -5.91 -14.57 -3.61
C SER A 138 -4.65 -13.75 -3.32
N ILE A 139 -4.63 -12.47 -3.63
CA ILE A 139 -3.42 -11.63 -3.58
C ILE A 139 -2.80 -11.57 -2.18
N TYR A 140 -3.60 -11.59 -1.12
CA TYR A 140 -3.12 -11.63 0.25
C TYR A 140 -2.39 -12.93 0.56
N PHE A 141 -3.00 -14.05 0.19
CA PHE A 141 -2.38 -15.37 0.38
C PHE A 141 -1.10 -15.49 -0.45
N ASN A 142 -1.06 -14.85 -1.62
CA ASN A 142 0.14 -14.83 -2.44
C ASN A 142 1.27 -14.04 -1.77
N VAL A 143 0.98 -12.86 -1.20
CA VAL A 143 1.96 -12.06 -0.46
C VAL A 143 2.45 -12.82 0.76
N ASP A 144 1.55 -13.39 1.54
CA ASP A 144 1.85 -14.14 2.76
C ASP A 144 2.75 -15.34 2.44
N ALA A 145 2.39 -16.16 1.45
CA ALA A 145 3.18 -17.30 1.00
C ALA A 145 4.59 -16.89 0.52
N VAL A 146 4.70 -15.77 -0.19
CA VAL A 146 6.01 -15.24 -0.62
C VAL A 146 6.84 -14.79 0.58
N GLN A 147 6.24 -14.06 1.54
CA GLN A 147 6.94 -13.62 2.74
C GLN A 147 7.40 -14.80 3.60
N GLU A 148 6.56 -15.83 3.75
CA GLU A 148 6.91 -17.04 4.43
C GLU A 148 8.11 -17.74 3.76
N ALA A 149 8.11 -17.87 2.44
CA ALA A 149 9.19 -18.47 1.69
C ALA A 149 10.51 -17.68 1.85
N ILE A 150 10.44 -16.34 1.88
CA ILE A 150 11.59 -15.48 2.14
C ILE A 150 12.14 -15.72 3.55
N ALA A 151 11.25 -15.75 4.55
CA ALA A 151 11.62 -15.97 5.96
C ALA A 151 12.24 -17.35 6.19
N GLN A 152 11.74 -18.39 5.52
CA GLN A 152 12.22 -19.77 5.61
C GLN A 152 13.42 -20.06 4.69
N ASN A 153 13.88 -19.09 3.91
CA ASN A 153 14.96 -19.28 2.91
C ASN A 153 14.66 -20.40 1.90
N ARG A 154 13.39 -20.51 1.43
CA ARG A 154 12.92 -21.56 0.53
C ARG A 154 12.59 -21.02 -0.86
N GLN A 155 12.71 -21.89 -1.86
CA GLN A 155 12.18 -21.62 -3.19
C GLN A 155 10.67 -21.80 -3.21
N ILE A 156 10.04 -21.19 -4.20
CA ILE A 156 8.60 -21.31 -4.46
C ILE A 156 8.34 -21.85 -5.86
N THR A 157 7.25 -22.60 -5.99
CA THR A 157 6.63 -22.90 -7.28
C THR A 157 5.29 -22.19 -7.40
N PHE A 158 4.94 -21.76 -8.61
CA PHE A 158 3.68 -21.08 -8.86
C PHE A 158 3.26 -21.18 -10.32
N ARG A 159 1.97 -20.92 -10.59
CA ARG A 159 1.45 -20.70 -11.94
C ARG A 159 1.32 -19.19 -12.19
N TYR A 160 1.58 -18.79 -13.43
CA TYR A 160 1.47 -17.39 -13.87
C TYR A 160 0.45 -17.27 -14.98
N PHE A 161 -0.38 -16.21 -14.96
CA PHE A 161 -1.40 -15.99 -15.95
C PHE A 161 -1.35 -14.58 -16.53
N ASP A 162 -1.86 -14.46 -17.73
CA ASP A 162 -2.19 -13.20 -18.41
C ASP A 162 -3.71 -13.10 -18.57
N TRP A 163 -4.23 -11.92 -18.82
CA TRP A 163 -5.63 -11.72 -19.15
C TRP A 163 -5.82 -11.96 -20.65
N ASP A 164 -6.86 -12.68 -21.05
CA ASP A 164 -7.29 -12.76 -22.43
C ASP A 164 -8.19 -11.57 -22.84
N LEU A 165 -8.55 -11.49 -24.12
CA LEU A 165 -9.42 -10.44 -24.64
C LEU A 165 -10.83 -10.43 -23.99
N GLY A 166 -11.26 -11.54 -23.42
CA GLY A 166 -12.52 -11.69 -22.71
C GLY A 166 -12.42 -11.37 -21.20
N GLY A 167 -11.25 -10.92 -20.72
CA GLY A 167 -11.02 -10.64 -19.30
C GLY A 167 -10.92 -11.91 -18.43
N LYS A 168 -10.68 -13.08 -19.03
CA LYS A 168 -10.46 -14.34 -18.31
C LYS A 168 -8.98 -14.60 -18.10
N ARG A 169 -8.64 -15.37 -17.07
CA ARG A 169 -7.26 -15.77 -16.78
C ARG A 169 -6.79 -16.81 -17.78
N LYS A 170 -5.79 -16.48 -18.57
CA LYS A 170 -5.09 -17.42 -19.44
C LYS A 170 -3.77 -17.82 -18.79
N TYR A 171 -3.72 -19.02 -18.24
CA TYR A 171 -2.49 -19.52 -17.62
C TYR A 171 -1.46 -19.86 -18.69
N ARG A 172 -0.22 -19.52 -18.38
CA ARG A 172 0.91 -19.97 -19.19
C ARG A 172 1.12 -21.46 -19.00
N ASP A 173 1.53 -22.18 -20.04
CA ASP A 173 1.58 -23.66 -20.07
C ASP A 173 2.64 -24.29 -19.17
N ARG A 174 3.26 -23.53 -18.29
CA ARG A 174 4.34 -23.98 -17.40
C ARG A 174 4.11 -23.57 -15.95
N SER A 175 4.67 -24.37 -15.05
CA SER A 175 4.92 -23.97 -13.68
C SER A 175 6.23 -23.20 -13.60
N TYR A 176 6.29 -22.20 -12.77
CA TYR A 176 7.47 -21.40 -12.49
C TYR A 176 8.08 -21.88 -11.18
N GLN A 177 9.41 -21.89 -11.11
CA GLN A 177 10.18 -22.08 -9.89
C GLN A 177 11.12 -20.90 -9.74
N ALA A 178 11.17 -20.31 -8.54
CA ALA A 178 12.00 -19.15 -8.28
C ALA A 178 12.42 -19.07 -6.80
N SER A 179 13.54 -18.44 -6.57
CA SER A 179 14.06 -18.06 -5.26
C SER A 179 13.57 -16.65 -4.94
N PRO A 180 12.62 -16.45 -4.01
CA PRO A 180 12.05 -15.14 -3.68
C PRO A 180 13.02 -14.34 -2.79
N TYR A 181 13.23 -13.06 -3.06
CA TYR A 181 14.14 -12.20 -2.30
C TYR A 181 13.45 -11.02 -1.64
N GLY A 182 12.46 -10.42 -2.29
CA GLY A 182 11.73 -9.31 -1.73
C GLY A 182 10.47 -8.97 -2.50
N LEU A 183 9.59 -8.25 -1.82
CA LEU A 183 8.41 -7.65 -2.43
C LEU A 183 8.68 -6.16 -2.63
N CYS A 184 8.34 -5.65 -3.81
CA CYS A 184 8.46 -4.24 -4.17
C CYS A 184 7.14 -3.73 -4.70
N GLN A 185 6.79 -2.49 -4.35
CA GLN A 185 5.64 -1.80 -4.93
C GLN A 185 6.14 -0.79 -5.96
N ASP A 186 5.64 -0.89 -7.18
CA ASP A 186 5.87 0.08 -8.25
C ASP A 186 4.57 0.33 -9.02
N ASN A 187 4.25 1.61 -9.27
CA ASN A 187 2.99 2.02 -9.91
C ASN A 187 1.75 1.30 -9.35
N GLU A 188 1.67 1.22 -8.01
CA GLU A 188 0.55 0.62 -7.28
C GLU A 188 0.36 -0.89 -7.50
N ASN A 189 1.31 -1.56 -8.15
CA ASN A 189 1.35 -3.02 -8.27
C ASN A 189 2.41 -3.59 -7.32
N CYS A 190 2.17 -4.79 -6.82
CA CYS A 190 3.13 -5.53 -6.03
C CYS A 190 3.89 -6.52 -6.91
N TYR A 191 5.21 -6.48 -6.81
CA TYR A 191 6.13 -7.33 -7.55
C TYR A 191 6.97 -8.16 -6.60
N LEU A 192 7.15 -9.41 -6.95
CA LEU A 192 8.15 -10.28 -6.37
C LEU A 192 9.47 -10.12 -7.12
N LEU A 193 10.52 -9.68 -6.44
CA LEU A 193 11.89 -9.75 -6.93
C LEU A 193 12.46 -11.13 -6.60
N ALA A 194 12.87 -11.87 -7.61
CA ALA A 194 13.28 -13.26 -7.48
C ALA A 194 14.42 -13.60 -8.44
N HIS A 195 15.17 -14.64 -8.10
CA HIS A 195 16.08 -15.32 -9.01
C HIS A 195 15.47 -16.61 -9.52
N SER A 196 15.48 -16.84 -10.81
CA SER A 196 15.06 -18.09 -11.44
C SER A 196 16.19 -18.65 -12.27
N LEU A 197 16.35 -19.98 -12.27
CA LEU A 197 17.39 -20.66 -13.06
C LEU A 197 17.29 -20.36 -14.56
N ARG A 198 16.09 -20.06 -15.05
CA ARG A 198 15.85 -19.83 -16.47
C ARG A 198 16.04 -18.36 -16.89
N HIS A 199 15.73 -17.41 -16.01
CA HIS A 199 15.67 -15.98 -16.38
C HIS A 199 16.62 -15.11 -15.55
N GLY A 200 17.43 -15.72 -14.66
CA GLY A 200 18.26 -14.97 -13.72
C GLY A 200 17.40 -14.11 -12.78
N VAL A 201 17.88 -12.89 -12.53
CA VAL A 201 17.15 -11.88 -11.75
C VAL A 201 15.92 -11.43 -12.55
N THR A 202 14.76 -11.52 -11.95
CA THR A 202 13.49 -11.23 -12.61
C THR A 202 12.44 -10.74 -11.62
N SER A 203 11.45 -10.05 -12.12
CA SER A 203 10.30 -9.59 -11.35
C SER A 203 9.01 -10.25 -11.84
N TYR A 204 8.15 -10.63 -10.88
CA TYR A 204 6.83 -11.20 -11.15
C TYR A 204 5.75 -10.36 -10.49
N ARG A 205 4.70 -10.02 -11.19
CA ARG A 205 3.53 -9.39 -10.61
C ARG A 205 2.80 -10.39 -9.70
N VAL A 206 2.67 -10.05 -8.42
CA VAL A 206 2.07 -10.95 -7.43
C VAL A 206 0.58 -11.18 -7.69
N ASP A 207 -0.13 -10.19 -8.25
CA ASP A 207 -1.54 -10.30 -8.63
C ASP A 207 -1.79 -11.26 -9.81
N ARG A 208 -0.74 -11.63 -10.57
CA ARG A 208 -0.78 -12.60 -11.67
C ARG A 208 -0.26 -13.99 -11.30
N MET A 209 0.14 -14.17 -10.05
CA MET A 209 0.57 -15.45 -9.51
C MET A 209 -0.62 -16.21 -8.91
N SER A 210 -0.57 -17.52 -8.99
CA SER A 210 -1.52 -18.42 -8.33
C SER A 210 -0.87 -19.73 -7.94
N ASN A 211 -1.48 -20.43 -6.97
CA ASN A 211 -1.00 -21.73 -6.47
C ASN A 211 0.47 -21.67 -6.03
N ILE A 212 0.83 -20.64 -5.28
CA ILE A 212 2.17 -20.51 -4.72
C ILE A 212 2.35 -21.61 -3.67
N ARG A 213 3.44 -22.36 -3.79
CA ARG A 213 3.82 -23.42 -2.85
C ARG A 213 5.30 -23.30 -2.52
N LEU A 214 5.64 -23.41 -1.26
CA LEU A 214 7.01 -23.55 -0.83
C LEU A 214 7.54 -24.91 -1.25
N THR A 215 8.82 -24.94 -1.64
CA THR A 215 9.52 -26.19 -1.96
C THR A 215 10.44 -26.58 -0.80
N GLU A 216 10.97 -27.79 -0.83
CA GLU A 216 12.00 -28.23 0.12
C GLU A 216 13.38 -27.64 -0.20
N GLU A 217 13.55 -27.02 -1.35
CA GLU A 217 14.81 -26.47 -1.82
C GLU A 217 15.08 -25.11 -1.20
N SER A 218 16.33 -24.88 -0.78
CA SER A 218 16.80 -23.57 -0.34
C SER A 218 16.89 -22.60 -1.51
N ARG A 219 16.78 -21.28 -1.24
CA ARG A 219 16.97 -20.27 -2.27
C ARG A 219 18.36 -20.38 -2.90
N THR A 220 18.42 -20.23 -4.21
CA THR A 220 19.68 -20.08 -4.95
C THR A 220 20.34 -18.77 -4.53
N PRO A 221 21.61 -18.75 -4.09
CA PRO A 221 22.29 -17.51 -3.73
C PRO A 221 22.29 -16.50 -4.88
N CYS A 222 21.88 -15.25 -4.58
CA CYS A 222 21.86 -14.15 -5.53
C CYS A 222 22.32 -12.86 -4.82
N PRO A 223 23.61 -12.51 -4.87
CA PRO A 223 24.13 -11.33 -4.19
C PRO A 223 23.47 -10.02 -4.64
N GLU A 224 23.04 -9.96 -5.90
CA GLU A 224 22.37 -8.81 -6.51
C GLU A 224 21.00 -8.49 -5.87
N LEU A 225 20.38 -9.47 -5.19
CA LEU A 225 19.08 -9.34 -4.54
C LEU A 225 19.16 -9.44 -3.01
N THR A 226 20.32 -9.19 -2.40
CA THR A 226 20.49 -9.25 -0.94
C THR A 226 20.81 -7.89 -0.33
N GLY A 227 20.24 -7.62 0.84
CA GLY A 227 20.51 -6.40 1.61
C GLY A 227 20.27 -5.11 0.83
N LYS A 228 21.24 -4.21 0.79
CA LYS A 228 21.16 -2.94 0.06
C LYS A 228 21.03 -3.12 -1.46
N ALA A 229 21.65 -4.16 -2.02
CA ALA A 229 21.61 -4.43 -3.46
C ALA A 229 20.18 -4.65 -3.97
N LEU A 230 19.29 -5.26 -3.16
CA LEU A 230 17.87 -5.43 -3.49
C LEU A 230 17.17 -4.08 -3.71
N ALA A 231 17.35 -3.13 -2.80
CA ALA A 231 16.73 -1.81 -2.91
C ALA A 231 17.31 -1.01 -4.07
N GLU A 232 18.62 -1.08 -4.27
CA GLU A 232 19.30 -0.44 -5.40
C GLU A 232 18.83 -1.02 -6.73
N HIS A 233 18.72 -2.35 -6.85
CA HIS A 233 18.19 -2.99 -8.05
C HIS A 233 16.75 -2.53 -8.34
N ALA A 234 15.88 -2.56 -7.33
CA ALA A 234 14.50 -2.11 -7.48
C ALA A 234 14.40 -0.64 -7.95
N SER A 235 15.28 0.25 -7.45
CA SER A 235 15.26 1.68 -7.80
C SER A 235 15.68 1.96 -9.26
N ARG A 236 16.46 1.08 -9.87
CA ARG A 236 16.92 1.21 -11.26
C ARG A 236 15.89 0.77 -12.29
N LEU A 237 14.89 0.01 -11.88
CA LEU A 237 13.85 -0.49 -12.79
C LEU A 237 12.81 0.58 -13.10
N PHE A 238 12.38 0.67 -14.34
CA PHE A 238 11.24 1.47 -14.78
C PHE A 238 10.03 0.55 -14.96
N GLN A 239 8.99 0.75 -14.12
CA GLN A 239 7.78 -0.08 -14.09
C GLN A 239 8.09 -1.58 -13.99
N MET A 240 9.18 -1.92 -13.27
CA MET A 240 9.67 -3.30 -13.09
C MET A 240 10.03 -4.05 -14.41
N PHE A 241 10.31 -3.31 -15.47
CA PHE A 241 10.86 -3.89 -16.69
C PHE A 241 12.37 -4.05 -16.55
N SER A 242 12.83 -5.27 -16.76
CA SER A 242 14.26 -5.59 -16.80
C SER A 242 14.91 -5.01 -18.06
N GLY A 243 16.18 -4.66 -17.95
CA GLY A 243 17.01 -4.17 -19.04
C GLY A 243 18.47 -4.20 -18.63
N GLU A 244 19.37 -3.86 -19.56
CA GLU A 244 20.78 -3.71 -19.26
C GLU A 244 20.99 -2.49 -18.34
N GLU A 245 21.60 -2.69 -17.18
CA GLU A 245 21.91 -1.60 -16.25
C GLU A 245 23.02 -0.74 -16.83
N THR A 246 22.73 0.51 -17.08
CA THR A 246 23.62 1.44 -17.78
C THR A 246 23.58 2.81 -17.14
N ALA A 247 24.75 3.44 -17.02
CA ALA A 247 24.85 4.86 -16.65
C ALA A 247 24.44 5.73 -17.84
N VAL A 248 23.28 6.37 -17.74
CA VAL A 248 22.74 7.22 -18.81
C VAL A 248 22.85 8.69 -18.43
N LYS A 249 23.48 9.48 -19.31
CA LYS A 249 23.58 10.94 -19.19
C LYS A 249 22.44 11.59 -19.96
N LEU A 250 21.67 12.41 -19.28
CA LEU A 250 20.46 13.05 -19.79
C LEU A 250 20.58 14.58 -19.70
N ARG A 251 20.00 15.28 -20.67
CA ARG A 251 19.82 16.74 -20.68
C ARG A 251 18.34 17.06 -20.65
N PHE A 252 17.91 17.83 -19.67
CA PHE A 252 16.51 18.20 -19.50
C PHE A 252 16.34 19.72 -19.40
N ASP A 253 15.19 20.20 -19.85
CA ASP A 253 14.73 21.59 -19.63
C ASP A 253 14.55 21.86 -18.12
N ARG A 254 14.88 23.05 -17.67
CA ARG A 254 14.78 23.46 -16.24
C ARG A 254 13.39 23.26 -15.62
N SER A 255 12.33 23.36 -16.41
CA SER A 255 10.97 23.12 -15.92
C SER A 255 10.74 21.69 -15.43
N LEU A 256 11.64 20.74 -15.77
CA LEU A 256 11.56 19.33 -15.41
C LEU A 256 12.39 18.96 -14.16
N ILE A 257 12.96 19.91 -13.44
CA ILE A 257 13.75 19.63 -12.23
C ILE A 257 12.96 18.80 -11.22
N ASN A 258 11.72 19.19 -10.93
CA ASN A 258 10.88 18.44 -9.98
C ASN A 258 10.62 17.01 -10.43
N VAL A 259 10.42 16.77 -11.72
CA VAL A 259 10.22 15.42 -12.28
C VAL A 259 11.43 14.54 -12.04
N VAL A 260 12.64 15.08 -12.17
CA VAL A 260 13.89 14.35 -11.94
C VAL A 260 14.08 14.08 -10.45
N VAL A 261 13.85 15.07 -9.60
CA VAL A 261 13.94 14.92 -8.14
C VAL A 261 12.89 13.94 -7.60
N ASP A 262 11.67 14.00 -8.10
CA ASP A 262 10.59 13.06 -7.70
C ASP A 262 10.91 11.62 -8.12
N ARG A 263 11.60 11.44 -9.24
CA ARG A 263 11.92 10.11 -9.77
C ARG A 263 13.20 9.51 -9.18
N PHE A 264 14.27 10.30 -9.04
CA PHE A 264 15.60 9.81 -8.70
C PHE A 264 16.07 10.24 -7.31
N GLY A 265 15.26 11.04 -6.60
CA GLY A 265 15.59 11.56 -5.28
C GLY A 265 16.37 12.86 -5.33
N LYS A 266 16.55 13.47 -4.14
CA LYS A 266 17.24 14.75 -3.98
C LYS A 266 18.76 14.65 -4.13
N ASP A 267 19.31 13.45 -4.05
CA ASP A 267 20.76 13.21 -4.10
C ASP A 267 21.29 13.14 -5.53
N VAL A 268 20.43 13.23 -6.54
CA VAL A 268 20.85 13.31 -7.94
C VAL A 268 21.57 14.62 -8.22
N ILE A 269 22.78 14.51 -8.78
CA ILE A 269 23.61 15.69 -9.10
C ILE A 269 23.10 16.31 -10.39
N LEU A 270 22.55 17.53 -10.27
CA LEU A 270 22.07 18.33 -11.40
C LEU A 270 23.11 19.38 -11.75
N ILE A 271 23.63 19.35 -12.98
CA ILE A 271 24.65 20.26 -13.48
C ILE A 271 23.98 21.23 -14.48
N PRO A 272 24.03 22.55 -14.27
CA PRO A 272 23.50 23.51 -15.22
C PRO A 272 24.15 23.37 -16.60
N ASP A 273 23.36 23.51 -17.67
CA ASP A 273 23.77 23.49 -19.07
C ASP A 273 23.13 24.69 -19.80
N GLY A 274 23.77 25.83 -19.66
CA GLY A 274 23.21 27.12 -20.04
C GLY A 274 22.09 27.60 -19.10
N ASP A 275 21.24 28.51 -19.60
CA ASP A 275 20.20 29.14 -18.79
C ASP A 275 18.93 28.29 -18.71
N ASP A 276 18.64 27.48 -19.72
CA ASP A 276 17.36 26.79 -19.90
C ASP A 276 17.42 25.28 -19.61
N HIS A 277 18.61 24.70 -19.44
CA HIS A 277 18.76 23.26 -19.33
C HIS A 277 19.64 22.86 -18.15
N PHE A 278 19.61 21.58 -17.82
CA PHE A 278 20.53 20.92 -16.90
C PHE A 278 20.82 19.50 -17.38
N VAL A 279 21.96 18.98 -16.93
CA VAL A 279 22.45 17.63 -17.25
C VAL A 279 22.59 16.83 -15.95
N PHE A 280 22.25 15.56 -16.01
CA PHE A 280 22.43 14.63 -14.90
C PHE A 280 22.74 13.22 -15.42
N THR A 281 23.33 12.39 -14.56
CA THR A 281 23.64 10.99 -14.87
C THR A 281 22.98 10.09 -13.86
N VAL A 282 22.31 9.05 -14.35
CA VAL A 282 21.60 8.06 -13.52
C VAL A 282 21.89 6.65 -14.02
N ASN A 283 21.99 5.70 -13.08
CA ASN A 283 22.06 4.29 -13.40
C ASN A 283 20.65 3.73 -13.51
N VAL A 284 20.29 3.21 -14.67
CA VAL A 284 18.95 2.69 -14.96
C VAL A 284 19.02 1.41 -15.77
N ALA A 285 18.02 0.54 -15.60
CA ALA A 285 17.75 -0.56 -16.52
C ALA A 285 17.15 0.01 -17.80
N VAL A 286 17.93 0.02 -18.87
CA VAL A 286 17.47 0.51 -20.18
C VAL A 286 16.41 -0.43 -20.72
N SER A 287 15.19 0.06 -20.81
CA SER A 287 14.00 -0.70 -21.22
C SER A 287 13.09 0.17 -22.07
N PRO A 288 12.15 -0.41 -22.82
CA PRO A 288 11.15 0.37 -23.56
C PRO A 288 10.40 1.38 -22.68
N MET A 289 10.19 1.06 -21.40
CA MET A 289 9.49 1.95 -20.47
C MET A 289 10.35 3.13 -20.05
N PHE A 290 11.67 2.94 -19.87
CA PHE A 290 12.60 4.05 -19.65
C PHE A 290 12.65 4.98 -20.86
N LEU A 291 12.78 4.42 -22.07
CA LEU A 291 12.79 5.20 -23.30
C LEU A 291 11.48 5.97 -23.50
N SER A 292 10.33 5.33 -23.28
CA SER A 292 9.02 5.98 -23.33
C SER A 292 8.89 7.14 -22.34
N TRP A 293 9.45 6.99 -21.13
CA TRP A 293 9.46 8.04 -20.12
C TRP A 293 10.23 9.27 -20.61
N VAL A 294 11.41 9.07 -21.21
CA VAL A 294 12.19 10.18 -21.80
C VAL A 294 11.47 10.81 -22.98
N ILE A 295 10.95 10.00 -23.92
CA ILE A 295 10.21 10.47 -25.10
C ILE A 295 8.97 11.27 -24.71
N GLY A 296 8.31 10.91 -23.59
CA GLY A 296 7.12 11.60 -23.09
C GLY A 296 7.30 13.08 -22.77
N PHE A 297 8.54 13.56 -22.60
CA PHE A 297 8.86 14.99 -22.42
C PHE A 297 9.12 15.72 -23.75
N GLY A 298 9.05 15.04 -24.88
CA GLY A 298 9.23 15.62 -26.20
C GLY A 298 10.60 16.31 -26.38
N SER A 299 10.56 17.56 -26.84
CA SER A 299 11.78 18.35 -27.07
C SER A 299 12.51 18.80 -25.79
N LYS A 300 11.89 18.63 -24.63
CA LYS A 300 12.43 19.04 -23.33
C LYS A 300 13.41 18.05 -22.70
N ALA A 301 13.56 16.86 -23.27
CA ALA A 301 14.44 15.81 -22.79
C ALA A 301 15.27 15.21 -23.91
N LYS A 302 16.54 14.95 -23.62
CA LYS A 302 17.48 14.33 -24.58
C LYS A 302 18.44 13.39 -23.87
N ILE A 303 18.68 12.21 -24.46
CA ILE A 303 19.73 11.29 -24.05
C ILE A 303 21.05 11.77 -24.71
N LEU A 304 22.06 12.02 -23.88
CA LEU A 304 23.37 12.45 -24.35
C LEU A 304 24.37 11.30 -24.46
N TYR A 305 24.27 10.32 -23.55
CA TYR A 305 25.20 9.17 -23.48
C TYR A 305 24.55 8.01 -22.72
N PRO A 306 24.84 6.74 -23.09
CA PRO A 306 25.64 6.32 -24.25
C PRO A 306 24.88 6.46 -25.56
N GLN A 307 25.62 6.50 -26.67
CA GLN A 307 25.04 6.66 -28.01
C GLN A 307 24.07 5.51 -28.34
N SER A 308 24.38 4.29 -27.93
CA SER A 308 23.52 3.12 -28.14
C SER A 308 22.10 3.31 -27.54
N VAL A 309 21.98 3.95 -26.39
CA VAL A 309 20.70 4.26 -25.76
C VAL A 309 19.97 5.38 -26.50
N ALA A 310 20.70 6.39 -26.98
CA ALA A 310 20.14 7.44 -27.81
C ALA A 310 19.62 6.87 -29.16
N ASP A 311 20.38 5.96 -29.78
CA ASP A 311 19.97 5.28 -31.02
C ASP A 311 18.73 4.40 -30.81
N ALA A 312 18.65 3.67 -29.69
CA ALA A 312 17.46 2.89 -29.34
C ALA A 312 16.22 3.79 -29.15
N CYS A 313 16.39 4.99 -28.56
CA CYS A 313 15.34 5.98 -28.42
C CYS A 313 14.85 6.47 -29.81
N VAL A 314 15.78 6.79 -30.72
CA VAL A 314 15.46 7.19 -32.09
C VAL A 314 14.73 6.06 -32.85
N GLN A 315 15.21 4.83 -32.70
CA GLN A 315 14.57 3.66 -33.33
C GLN A 315 13.13 3.47 -32.86
N MET A 316 12.91 3.56 -31.55
CA MET A 316 11.57 3.47 -30.98
C MET A 316 10.63 4.57 -31.52
N CYS A 317 11.11 5.80 -31.67
CA CYS A 317 10.35 6.88 -32.28
C CYS A 317 9.99 6.57 -33.75
N ARG A 318 10.94 6.06 -34.53
CA ARG A 318 10.71 5.69 -35.96
C ARG A 318 9.67 4.58 -36.08
N GLU A 319 9.77 3.54 -35.27
CA GLU A 319 8.79 2.44 -35.23
C GLU A 319 7.38 2.94 -34.87
N ALA A 320 7.28 3.87 -33.90
CA ALA A 320 6.01 4.49 -33.56
C ALA A 320 5.47 5.32 -34.71
N MET A 321 6.28 6.17 -35.36
CA MET A 321 5.86 7.00 -36.49
C MET A 321 5.41 6.13 -37.67
N ALA A 322 6.06 5.01 -37.97
CA ALA A 322 5.70 4.10 -39.05
C ALA A 322 4.28 3.53 -38.90
N GLN A 323 3.72 3.45 -37.69
CA GLN A 323 2.34 3.00 -37.47
C GLN A 323 1.28 4.06 -37.89
N TYR A 324 1.68 5.31 -38.08
CA TYR A 324 0.80 6.44 -38.41
C TYR A 324 1.11 7.03 -39.80
N SER A 325 2.04 6.43 -40.55
CA SER A 325 2.43 6.85 -41.89
C SER A 325 1.82 5.87 -42.88
N ASP A 326 0.50 6.01 -43.14
CA ASP A 326 -0.20 5.37 -44.28
C ASP A 326 -0.16 6.26 -45.50
#